data_60246c760009f36e3514b301653c2e8c
#
_entry.id   60246c760009f36e3514b301653c2e8c
#
_cell.length_a   1.000
_cell.length_b   1.000
_cell.length_c   1.000
_cell.angle_alpha   90.00
_cell.angle_beta   90.00
_cell.angle_gamma   90.00
#
_symmetry.space_group_name_H-M   'P 1'
#
loop_
_entity.id
_entity.type
_entity.pdbx_description
1 polymer ?
#
loop_
_entity_poly.entity_id
_entity_poly.type
_entity_poly.pdbx_seq_one_letter_code
_entity_poly.pdbx_strand_id
1 'polypeptide(L)'
;MNMFDVGAWNKYTTVNKISFYCQIKGKGRIALHHQENNIKKKIKEVSYGSERHRDQPESEMLTVQIDLPAEIRSGMIYFSLNAESETQLCHAEFRTKDSPDRRISLSLVICTYKRKAYLERNIEKIKRSPMIRKLAEENCFVARIVDNARELSDSYGRSIKVYPNENTGGSGGFTRGMEESVKEKEEYQTTHVILMDDDVELQTESLGRLYALLSYIRPEYSLEAIAGRMFRLDRRESQYTAAEIWNGGDLRHIGWNQDMSLEENLPSMNENEGAEYGGWWFACYPMEFVEKNRPLPFFLHCDDVEYGLRHGGTPIILNGIQVWHETYEYRQSPVIVYYDTRNMLFVNQLYEPQIDNLKLWQQKVLLYREREEYKSERMAIYGMRDYLKGLDWLCKIDAEKLHGKLWMTKNRKSLNRILFGIVKGKYTVKGE
;
A
#
# COMPACT_ATOMS: atom_id res chain seq x y z
N MET A 1 4.02 0.15 16.88
CA MET A 1 3.88 1.55 17.33
C MET A 1 2.52 1.74 17.97
N ASN A 2 2.45 2.35 19.15
CA ASN A 2 1.22 2.42 19.94
C ASN A 2 0.49 3.77 19.82
N MET A 3 0.87 4.62 18.86
CA MET A 3 0.26 5.92 18.68
C MET A 3 -1.03 5.82 17.87
N PHE A 4 -2.06 6.50 18.36
CA PHE A 4 -3.37 6.61 17.73
C PHE A 4 -3.55 8.04 17.21
N ASP A 5 -3.77 8.18 15.91
CA ASP A 5 -3.99 9.47 15.26
C ASP A 5 -5.45 9.94 15.45
N VAL A 6 -5.73 10.58 16.58
CA VAL A 6 -7.08 11.04 16.86
C VAL A 6 -7.54 12.11 15.87
N GLY A 7 -6.61 12.92 15.34
CA GLY A 7 -6.90 13.93 14.34
C GLY A 7 -7.42 13.33 13.03
N ALA A 8 -6.72 12.35 12.49
CA ALA A 8 -7.15 11.66 11.27
C ALA A 8 -8.47 10.90 11.47
N TRP A 9 -8.63 10.17 12.59
CA TRP A 9 -9.88 9.49 12.90
C TRP A 9 -11.05 10.47 13.01
N ASN A 10 -10.88 11.61 13.67
CA ASN A 10 -11.91 12.63 13.77
C ASN A 10 -12.22 13.31 12.43
N LYS A 11 -11.22 13.51 11.57
CA LYS A 11 -11.37 14.09 10.23
C LYS A 11 -12.17 13.16 9.31
N TYR A 12 -11.75 11.89 9.22
CA TYR A 12 -12.26 10.97 8.21
C TYR A 12 -13.45 10.14 8.65
N THR A 13 -13.74 10.06 9.96
CA THR A 13 -14.77 9.17 10.48
C THR A 13 -15.83 9.87 11.33
N THR A 14 -16.94 9.18 11.52
CA THR A 14 -18.04 9.58 12.41
C THR A 14 -17.83 9.18 13.87
N VAL A 15 -16.70 8.52 14.19
CA VAL A 15 -16.39 8.07 15.55
C VAL A 15 -16.28 9.25 16.52
N ASN A 16 -17.03 9.19 17.63
CA ASN A 16 -17.06 10.24 18.64
C ASN A 16 -16.52 9.81 19.99
N LYS A 17 -16.75 8.53 20.37
CA LYS A 17 -16.39 8.00 21.68
C LYS A 17 -15.26 6.99 21.54
N ILE A 18 -14.07 7.38 21.94
CA ILE A 18 -12.87 6.56 21.85
C ILE A 18 -12.41 6.22 23.26
N SER A 19 -12.04 4.98 23.49
CA SER A 19 -11.40 4.51 24.72
C SER A 19 -10.17 3.68 24.42
N PHE A 20 -9.14 3.85 25.22
CA PHE A 20 -8.02 2.92 25.30
C PHE A 20 -8.44 1.73 26.14
N TYR A 21 -8.16 0.53 25.65
CA TYR A 21 -8.42 -0.73 26.34
C TYR A 21 -7.16 -1.58 26.35
N CYS A 22 -6.85 -2.19 27.49
CA CYS A 22 -5.81 -3.21 27.51
C CYS A 22 -6.10 -4.33 28.49
N GLN A 23 -5.45 -5.47 28.25
CA GLN A 23 -5.38 -6.62 29.13
C GLN A 23 -3.95 -6.81 29.59
N ILE A 24 -3.76 -6.84 30.90
CA ILE A 24 -2.44 -6.80 31.53
C ILE A 24 -2.40 -7.67 32.77
N LYS A 25 -1.25 -8.32 33.05
CA LYS A 25 -0.95 -9.00 34.31
C LYS A 25 0.15 -8.26 35.04
N GLY A 26 0.18 -8.37 36.38
CA GLY A 26 1.18 -7.72 37.21
C GLY A 26 0.66 -6.44 37.87
N LYS A 27 1.57 -5.59 38.37
CA LYS A 27 1.26 -4.37 39.09
C LYS A 27 2.01 -3.17 38.52
N GLY A 28 1.33 -2.01 38.49
CA GLY A 28 1.93 -0.79 38.01
C GLY A 28 0.92 0.31 37.65
N ARG A 29 1.33 1.18 36.72
CA ARG A 29 0.52 2.30 36.23
C ARG A 29 0.55 2.39 34.74
N ILE A 30 -0.59 2.71 34.14
CA ILE A 30 -0.74 3.06 32.73
C ILE A 30 -1.17 4.52 32.63
N ALA A 31 -0.45 5.31 31.83
CA ALA A 31 -0.83 6.67 31.55
C ALA A 31 -1.09 6.88 30.07
N LEU A 32 -2.17 7.59 29.73
CA LEU A 32 -2.42 8.10 28.38
C LEU A 32 -1.83 9.49 28.24
N HIS A 33 -1.22 9.74 27.10
CA HIS A 33 -0.61 10.99 26.73
C HIS A 33 -1.20 11.48 25.40
N HIS A 34 -1.37 12.80 25.31
CA HIS A 34 -1.70 13.52 24.08
C HIS A 34 -0.48 14.31 23.63
N GLN A 35 -0.17 14.24 22.35
CA GLN A 35 0.89 15.03 21.71
C GLN A 35 0.33 15.78 20.51
N GLU A 36 0.50 17.09 20.54
CA GLU A 36 0.11 17.99 19.46
C GLU A 36 1.09 19.16 19.41
N ASN A 37 1.55 19.56 18.21
CA ASN A 37 2.48 20.69 18.02
C ASN A 37 3.72 20.63 18.94
N ASN A 38 4.32 19.45 19.12
CA ASN A 38 5.43 19.17 20.04
C ASN A 38 5.12 19.37 21.54
N ILE A 39 3.86 19.60 21.90
CA ILE A 39 3.42 19.71 23.29
C ILE A 39 2.88 18.33 23.72
N LYS A 40 3.47 17.80 24.81
CA LYS A 40 3.03 16.56 25.44
C LYS A 40 2.25 16.86 26.71
N LYS A 41 1.08 16.23 26.83
CA LYS A 41 0.23 16.36 28.02
C LYS A 41 -0.22 14.98 28.47
N LYS A 42 -0.05 14.68 29.75
CA LYS A 42 -0.65 13.47 30.34
C LYS A 42 -2.16 13.73 30.49
N ILE A 43 -2.98 12.85 29.88
CA ILE A 43 -4.44 12.92 29.92
C ILE A 43 -4.94 12.31 31.23
N LYS A 44 -4.54 11.05 31.48
CA LYS A 44 -5.00 10.25 32.60
C LYS A 44 -4.00 9.18 32.95
N GLU A 45 -3.93 8.85 34.25
CA GLU A 45 -3.15 7.72 34.77
C GLU A 45 -4.03 6.83 35.60
N VAL A 46 -3.87 5.51 35.47
CA VAL A 46 -4.64 4.49 36.18
C VAL A 46 -3.67 3.45 36.71
N SER A 47 -3.80 3.08 37.99
CA SER A 47 -3.07 1.97 38.58
C SER A 47 -3.78 0.64 38.27
N TYR A 48 -3.01 -0.42 38.01
CA TYR A 48 -3.48 -1.79 37.89
C TYR A 48 -2.77 -2.67 38.91
N GLY A 49 -3.43 -3.74 39.41
CA GLY A 49 -2.87 -4.64 40.38
C GLY A 49 -2.63 -4.00 41.77
N SER A 50 -3.32 -2.88 42.08
CA SER A 50 -3.18 -2.21 43.37
C SER A 50 -3.97 -2.93 44.46
N GLU A 51 -3.70 -2.58 45.75
CA GLU A 51 -4.26 -3.21 46.98
C GLU A 51 -5.80 -3.30 47.04
N ARG A 52 -6.54 -2.60 46.19
CA ARG A 52 -8.00 -2.75 46.11
C ARG A 52 -8.45 -4.12 45.57
N HIS A 53 -7.52 -4.90 45.01
CA HIS A 53 -7.72 -6.28 44.53
C HIS A 53 -6.87 -7.26 45.35
N ARG A 54 -6.78 -7.09 46.68
CA ARG A 54 -5.94 -7.90 47.60
C ARG A 54 -6.18 -9.40 47.53
N ASP A 55 -7.34 -9.81 47.01
CA ASP A 55 -7.73 -11.24 46.92
C ASP A 55 -7.46 -11.85 45.55
N GLN A 56 -6.90 -11.10 44.60
CA GLN A 56 -6.60 -11.61 43.24
C GLN A 56 -5.10 -11.91 43.11
N PRO A 57 -4.71 -13.11 42.67
CA PRO A 57 -3.30 -13.45 42.46
C PRO A 57 -2.67 -12.56 41.39
N GLU A 58 -1.38 -12.19 41.50
CA GLU A 58 -0.62 -11.38 40.53
C GLU A 58 -0.63 -11.98 39.09
N SER A 59 -0.99 -13.26 38.98
CA SER A 59 -1.15 -13.97 37.70
C SER A 59 -2.47 -13.69 36.99
N GLU A 60 -3.43 -13.00 37.66
CA GLU A 60 -4.75 -12.76 37.07
C GLU A 60 -4.71 -11.67 35.97
N MET A 61 -5.52 -11.90 34.94
CA MET A 61 -5.67 -10.96 33.82
C MET A 61 -6.55 -9.79 34.23
N LEU A 62 -5.98 -8.62 34.31
CA LEU A 62 -6.67 -7.37 34.59
C LEU A 62 -7.07 -6.65 33.32
N THR A 63 -8.21 -5.98 33.34
CA THR A 63 -8.67 -5.11 32.25
C THR A 63 -8.59 -3.66 32.69
N VAL A 64 -7.91 -2.85 31.90
CA VAL A 64 -7.86 -1.39 32.06
C VAL A 64 -8.55 -0.74 30.89
N GLN A 65 -9.48 0.17 31.17
CA GLN A 65 -10.13 1.01 30.17
C GLN A 65 -10.02 2.47 30.59
N ILE A 66 -9.63 3.34 29.62
CA ILE A 66 -9.51 4.77 29.80
C ILE A 66 -10.23 5.46 28.65
N ASP A 67 -11.32 6.14 28.95
CA ASP A 67 -12.04 6.93 27.93
C ASP A 67 -11.25 8.21 27.60
N LEU A 68 -11.16 8.55 26.32
CA LEU A 68 -10.56 9.79 25.87
C LEU A 68 -11.53 10.94 26.14
N PRO A 69 -11.02 12.09 26.62
CA PRO A 69 -11.80 13.32 26.74
C PRO A 69 -12.35 13.76 25.37
N ALA A 70 -13.61 14.15 25.32
CA ALA A 70 -14.30 14.50 24.08
C ALA A 70 -13.75 15.76 23.39
N GLU A 71 -13.03 16.61 24.13
CA GLU A 71 -12.37 17.80 23.63
C GLU A 71 -11.08 17.53 22.84
N ILE A 72 -10.51 16.33 22.95
CA ILE A 72 -9.32 15.94 22.17
C ILE A 72 -9.76 15.49 20.78
N ARG A 73 -9.55 16.37 19.80
CA ARG A 73 -9.99 16.19 18.42
C ARG A 73 -8.87 16.17 17.38
N SER A 74 -7.62 16.41 17.82
CA SER A 74 -6.43 16.49 16.95
C SER A 74 -5.22 15.88 17.64
N GLY A 75 -4.11 15.75 16.92
CA GLY A 75 -2.86 15.19 17.43
C GLY A 75 -2.86 13.67 17.60
N MET A 76 -1.90 13.20 18.37
CA MET A 76 -1.61 11.77 18.58
C MET A 76 -1.84 11.38 20.03
N ILE A 77 -2.41 10.22 20.25
CA ILE A 77 -2.58 9.60 21.57
C ILE A 77 -1.67 8.38 21.67
N TYR A 78 -0.96 8.25 22.78
CA TYR A 78 -0.17 7.07 23.10
C TYR A 78 -0.24 6.75 24.60
N PHE A 79 0.15 5.54 24.95
CA PHE A 79 0.23 5.16 26.35
C PHE A 79 1.67 4.89 26.79
N SER A 80 1.93 5.11 28.06
CA SER A 80 3.14 4.64 28.75
C SER A 80 2.77 3.66 29.85
N LEU A 81 3.65 2.68 30.06
CA LEU A 81 3.52 1.65 31.07
C LEU A 81 4.68 1.78 32.07
N ASN A 82 4.34 1.92 33.34
CA ASN A 82 5.29 1.87 34.44
C ASN A 82 4.99 0.63 35.28
N ALA A 83 5.82 -0.39 35.14
CA ALA A 83 5.68 -1.65 35.84
C ALA A 83 6.33 -1.55 37.23
N GLU A 84 5.59 -1.96 38.27
CA GLU A 84 6.06 -2.05 39.65
C GLU A 84 6.39 -3.51 40.04
N SER A 85 5.95 -4.50 39.27
CA SER A 85 6.29 -5.92 39.36
C SER A 85 6.49 -6.52 37.97
N GLU A 86 6.80 -7.81 37.90
CA GLU A 86 6.78 -8.53 36.61
C GLU A 86 5.42 -8.35 35.94
N THR A 87 5.45 -7.81 34.71
CA THR A 87 4.26 -7.35 34.00
C THR A 87 4.21 -7.93 32.60
N GLN A 88 3.05 -8.43 32.21
CA GLN A 88 2.77 -8.89 30.86
C GLN A 88 1.61 -8.12 30.27
N LEU A 89 1.88 -7.29 29.26
CA LEU A 89 0.85 -6.67 28.43
C LEU A 89 0.38 -7.69 27.38
N CYS A 90 -0.82 -8.22 27.54
CA CYS A 90 -1.36 -9.27 26.71
C CYS A 90 -2.07 -8.72 25.47
N HIS A 91 -2.76 -7.60 25.62
CA HIS A 91 -3.49 -6.93 24.56
C HIS A 91 -3.61 -5.44 24.84
N ALA A 92 -3.55 -4.60 23.79
CA ALA A 92 -3.84 -3.16 23.89
C ALA A 92 -4.40 -2.64 22.58
N GLU A 93 -5.49 -1.88 22.65
CA GLU A 93 -6.13 -1.28 21.46
C GLU A 93 -6.93 -0.03 21.83
N PHE A 94 -7.25 0.78 20.82
CA PHE A 94 -8.27 1.82 20.91
C PHE A 94 -9.60 1.27 20.39
N ARG A 95 -10.68 1.56 21.10
CA ARG A 95 -12.03 1.06 20.83
C ARG A 95 -13.04 2.19 20.76
N THR A 96 -14.12 1.97 20.04
CA THR A 96 -15.33 2.78 20.11
C THR A 96 -16.54 1.92 20.48
N LYS A 97 -17.54 2.57 21.10
CA LYS A 97 -18.88 2.01 21.34
C LYS A 97 -19.90 2.51 20.31
N ASP A 98 -19.48 3.38 19.42
CA ASP A 98 -20.33 3.86 18.33
C ASP A 98 -20.63 2.69 17.38
N SER A 99 -21.84 2.65 16.86
CA SER A 99 -22.21 1.64 15.87
C SER A 99 -21.61 2.01 14.51
N PRO A 100 -21.12 1.05 13.72
CA PRO A 100 -20.64 1.32 12.39
C PRO A 100 -21.78 1.84 11.47
N ASP A 101 -21.47 2.81 10.63
CA ASP A 101 -22.44 3.45 9.73
C ASP A 101 -22.79 2.61 8.51
N ARG A 102 -21.89 1.68 8.16
CA ARG A 102 -22.05 0.85 6.96
C ARG A 102 -21.38 -0.51 7.11
N ARG A 103 -21.91 -1.47 6.36
CA ARG A 103 -21.26 -2.76 6.19
C ARG A 103 -20.13 -2.63 5.17
N ILE A 104 -18.95 -3.13 5.52
CA ILE A 104 -17.78 -3.19 4.65
C ILE A 104 -17.47 -4.63 4.30
N SER A 105 -17.11 -4.88 3.06
CA SER A 105 -16.56 -6.15 2.61
C SER A 105 -15.33 -5.91 1.75
N LEU A 106 -14.22 -6.54 2.12
CA LEU A 106 -12.90 -6.34 1.55
C LEU A 106 -12.51 -7.49 0.64
N SER A 107 -12.09 -7.18 -0.57
CA SER A 107 -11.40 -8.09 -1.47
C SER A 107 -9.90 -7.78 -1.47
N LEU A 108 -9.07 -8.66 -0.91
CA LEU A 108 -7.62 -8.54 -0.95
C LEU A 108 -7.08 -9.25 -2.19
N VAL A 109 -6.56 -8.51 -3.16
CA VAL A 109 -5.94 -9.03 -4.38
C VAL A 109 -4.43 -9.07 -4.22
N ILE A 110 -3.85 -10.23 -4.45
CA ILE A 110 -2.40 -10.46 -4.45
C ILE A 110 -2.01 -11.09 -5.78
N CYS A 111 -1.09 -10.46 -6.51
CA CYS A 111 -0.50 -11.03 -7.71
C CYS A 111 0.85 -11.67 -7.36
N THR A 112 1.08 -12.93 -7.78
CA THR A 112 2.34 -13.63 -7.52
C THR A 112 2.93 -14.26 -8.78
N TYR A 113 4.26 -14.25 -8.86
CA TYR A 113 5.01 -14.94 -9.90
C TYR A 113 6.27 -15.59 -9.34
N LYS A 114 6.27 -16.93 -9.17
CA LYS A 114 7.41 -17.72 -8.65
C LYS A 114 7.92 -17.28 -7.26
N ARG A 115 7.02 -16.76 -6.40
CA ARG A 115 7.34 -16.27 -5.05
C ARG A 115 6.50 -16.96 -3.96
N LYS A 116 6.18 -18.22 -4.17
CA LYS A 116 5.33 -19.03 -3.28
C LYS A 116 5.68 -18.88 -1.79
N ALA A 117 6.96 -18.91 -1.43
CA ALA A 117 7.40 -18.86 -0.03
C ALA A 117 7.07 -17.52 0.67
N TYR A 118 7.07 -16.42 -0.05
CA TYR A 118 6.66 -15.10 0.49
C TYR A 118 5.15 -15.06 0.68
N LEU A 119 4.42 -15.46 -0.34
CA LEU A 119 2.97 -15.53 -0.33
C LEU A 119 2.44 -16.41 0.81
N GLU A 120 2.97 -17.61 0.99
CA GLU A 120 2.51 -18.56 2.02
C GLU A 120 2.65 -18.01 3.43
N ARG A 121 3.69 -17.22 3.72
CA ARG A 121 3.83 -16.53 5.01
C ARG A 121 2.67 -15.57 5.29
N ASN A 122 2.24 -14.81 4.29
CA ASN A 122 1.10 -13.89 4.43
C ASN A 122 -0.22 -14.66 4.52
N ILE A 123 -0.40 -15.72 3.73
CA ILE A 123 -1.57 -16.61 3.82
C ILE A 123 -1.72 -17.19 5.23
N GLU A 124 -0.64 -17.70 5.82
CA GLU A 124 -0.69 -18.24 7.19
C GLU A 124 -1.07 -17.17 8.23
N LYS A 125 -0.57 -15.94 8.10
CA LYS A 125 -0.98 -14.84 8.98
C LYS A 125 -2.48 -14.53 8.84
N ILE A 126 -2.99 -14.46 7.60
CA ILE A 126 -4.40 -14.25 7.29
C ILE A 126 -5.26 -15.36 7.92
N LYS A 127 -4.89 -16.62 7.72
CA LYS A 127 -5.61 -17.79 8.25
C LYS A 127 -5.61 -17.86 9.80
N ARG A 128 -4.52 -17.43 10.43
CA ARG A 128 -4.39 -17.45 11.90
C ARG A 128 -5.07 -16.28 12.58
N SER A 129 -5.35 -15.19 11.89
CA SER A 129 -5.98 -13.99 12.46
C SER A 129 -7.44 -14.27 12.86
N PRO A 130 -7.80 -14.19 14.18
CA PRO A 130 -9.18 -14.39 14.61
C PRO A 130 -10.13 -13.36 14.01
N MET A 131 -9.66 -12.13 13.85
CA MET A 131 -10.42 -11.03 13.25
C MET A 131 -10.74 -11.33 11.78
N ILE A 132 -9.74 -11.70 10.97
CA ILE A 132 -9.96 -12.00 9.55
C ILE A 132 -10.87 -13.22 9.38
N ARG A 133 -10.73 -14.25 10.22
CA ARG A 133 -11.64 -15.41 10.21
C ARG A 133 -13.08 -14.98 10.45
N LYS A 134 -13.31 -14.12 11.45
CA LYS A 134 -14.65 -13.60 11.73
C LYS A 134 -15.21 -12.82 10.52
N LEU A 135 -14.44 -11.91 9.93
CA LEU A 135 -14.86 -11.18 8.73
C LEU A 135 -15.17 -12.11 7.55
N ALA A 136 -14.38 -13.17 7.38
CA ALA A 136 -14.61 -14.16 6.31
C ALA A 136 -15.89 -15.00 6.57
N GLU A 137 -16.17 -15.38 7.82
CA GLU A 137 -17.41 -16.06 8.22
C GLU A 137 -18.64 -15.21 7.97
N GLU A 138 -18.53 -13.88 8.13
CA GLU A 138 -19.57 -12.89 7.87
C GLU A 138 -19.65 -12.45 6.39
N ASN A 139 -18.89 -13.08 5.48
CA ASN A 139 -18.70 -12.69 4.08
C ASN A 139 -18.25 -11.21 3.91
N CYS A 140 -17.42 -10.74 4.82
CA CYS A 140 -16.85 -9.38 4.79
C CYS A 140 -15.37 -9.36 4.39
N PHE A 141 -14.79 -10.51 4.05
CA PHE A 141 -13.40 -10.62 3.61
C PHE A 141 -13.20 -11.82 2.69
N VAL A 142 -12.48 -11.61 1.60
CA VAL A 142 -11.95 -12.66 0.72
C VAL A 142 -10.59 -12.24 0.16
N ALA A 143 -9.61 -13.14 0.20
CA ALA A 143 -8.33 -12.97 -0.49
C ALA A 143 -8.37 -13.64 -1.86
N ARG A 144 -7.93 -12.94 -2.90
CA ARG A 144 -7.85 -13.41 -4.28
C ARG A 144 -6.39 -13.40 -4.72
N ILE A 145 -5.85 -14.58 -4.93
CA ILE A 145 -4.45 -14.78 -5.32
C ILE A 145 -4.42 -15.07 -6.82
N VAL A 146 -3.79 -14.19 -7.58
CA VAL A 146 -3.57 -14.38 -9.00
C VAL A 146 -2.18 -14.96 -9.21
N ASP A 147 -2.14 -16.21 -9.64
CA ASP A 147 -0.92 -16.99 -9.83
C ASP A 147 -0.46 -16.95 -11.30
N ASN A 148 0.41 -16.00 -11.61
CA ASN A 148 1.00 -15.83 -12.94
C ASN A 148 1.99 -16.96 -13.33
N ALA A 149 2.34 -17.85 -12.41
CA ALA A 149 3.23 -18.98 -12.64
C ALA A 149 2.49 -20.33 -12.74
N ARG A 150 1.23 -20.38 -12.30
CA ARG A 150 0.40 -21.60 -12.21
C ARG A 150 1.03 -22.71 -11.36
N GLU A 151 1.68 -22.31 -10.25
CA GLU A 151 2.40 -23.21 -9.34
C GLU A 151 1.65 -23.50 -8.04
N LEU A 152 0.53 -22.78 -7.79
CA LEU A 152 -0.22 -22.88 -6.55
C LEU A 152 -1.34 -23.94 -6.66
N SER A 153 -1.63 -24.58 -5.53
CA SER A 153 -2.78 -25.46 -5.39
C SER A 153 -4.05 -24.68 -5.03
N ASP A 154 -5.22 -25.19 -5.40
CA ASP A 154 -6.51 -24.54 -5.17
C ASP A 154 -6.98 -24.55 -3.70
N SER A 155 -6.23 -25.15 -2.76
CA SER A 155 -6.72 -25.47 -1.42
C SER A 155 -6.10 -24.64 -0.30
N TYR A 156 -6.35 -23.35 -0.28
CA TYR A 156 -5.96 -22.49 0.86
C TYR A 156 -7.10 -22.22 1.86
N GLY A 157 -8.31 -22.74 1.61
CA GLY A 157 -9.48 -22.58 2.44
C GLY A 157 -10.53 -21.62 1.84
N ARG A 158 -11.71 -21.56 2.45
CA ARG A 158 -12.91 -20.91 1.90
C ARG A 158 -12.75 -19.40 1.63
N SER A 159 -11.95 -18.70 2.43
CA SER A 159 -11.73 -17.25 2.30
C SER A 159 -10.55 -16.85 1.42
N ILE A 160 -9.89 -17.82 0.77
CA ILE A 160 -8.73 -17.60 -0.08
C ILE A 160 -8.95 -18.35 -1.39
N LYS A 161 -9.13 -17.59 -2.47
CA LYS A 161 -9.33 -18.11 -3.82
C LYS A 161 -8.04 -17.94 -4.64
N VAL A 162 -7.67 -18.96 -5.40
CA VAL A 162 -6.52 -18.93 -6.31
C VAL A 162 -7.01 -18.92 -7.74
N TYR A 163 -6.47 -18.02 -8.55
CA TYR A 163 -6.78 -17.88 -9.97
C TYR A 163 -5.51 -18.10 -10.78
N PRO A 164 -5.35 -19.31 -11.40
CA PRO A 164 -4.27 -19.54 -12.35
C PRO A 164 -4.35 -18.54 -13.49
N ASN A 165 -3.23 -17.91 -13.82
CA ASN A 165 -3.17 -16.88 -14.84
C ASN A 165 -1.97 -17.09 -15.77
N GLU A 166 -2.00 -16.49 -16.95
CA GLU A 166 -0.81 -16.31 -17.77
C GLU A 166 0.05 -15.20 -17.18
N ASN A 167 1.34 -15.23 -17.44
CA ASN A 167 2.21 -14.18 -16.93
C ASN A 167 1.96 -12.87 -17.69
N THR A 168 1.06 -12.08 -17.17
CA THR A 168 0.72 -10.74 -17.66
C THR A 168 1.42 -9.63 -16.86
N GLY A 169 2.45 -9.99 -16.06
CA GLY A 169 3.15 -9.08 -15.14
C GLY A 169 2.29 -8.69 -13.93
N GLY A 170 2.80 -7.76 -13.12
CA GLY A 170 2.05 -7.21 -11.97
C GLY A 170 0.75 -6.55 -12.41
N SER A 171 0.85 -5.65 -13.39
CA SER A 171 -0.29 -4.92 -13.94
C SER A 171 -1.45 -5.83 -14.37
N GLY A 172 -1.17 -6.84 -15.20
CA GLY A 172 -2.21 -7.76 -15.66
C GLY A 172 -2.70 -8.72 -14.58
N GLY A 173 -1.83 -9.14 -13.66
CA GLY A 173 -2.22 -9.98 -12.53
C GLY A 173 -3.16 -9.25 -11.57
N PHE A 174 -2.87 -8.02 -11.20
CA PHE A 174 -3.77 -7.20 -10.42
C PHE A 174 -5.09 -6.91 -11.15
N THR A 175 -5.03 -6.62 -12.46
CA THR A 175 -6.24 -6.46 -13.29
C THR A 175 -7.12 -7.70 -13.22
N ARG A 176 -6.56 -8.91 -13.35
CA ARG A 176 -7.31 -10.16 -13.23
C ARG A 176 -7.98 -10.29 -11.86
N GLY A 177 -7.27 -9.99 -10.78
CA GLY A 177 -7.83 -10.04 -9.42
C GLY A 177 -8.94 -9.02 -9.19
N MET A 178 -8.82 -7.82 -9.75
CA MET A 178 -9.90 -6.81 -9.77
C MET A 178 -11.12 -7.31 -10.54
N GLU A 179 -10.94 -7.90 -11.72
CA GLU A 179 -12.03 -8.46 -12.53
C GLU A 179 -12.77 -9.60 -11.80
N GLU A 180 -12.05 -10.48 -11.11
CA GLU A 180 -12.70 -11.51 -10.29
C GLU A 180 -13.40 -10.91 -9.08
N SER A 181 -12.89 -9.79 -8.51
CA SER A 181 -13.58 -9.07 -7.45
C SER A 181 -14.89 -8.45 -7.92
N VAL A 182 -14.90 -7.88 -9.13
CA VAL A 182 -16.11 -7.31 -9.77
C VAL A 182 -17.11 -8.42 -10.11
N LYS A 183 -16.66 -9.50 -10.72
CA LYS A 183 -17.48 -10.64 -11.12
C LYS A 183 -18.21 -11.30 -9.93
N GLU A 184 -17.55 -11.38 -8.79
CA GLU A 184 -18.08 -12.00 -7.58
C GLU A 184 -18.59 -10.96 -6.56
N LYS A 185 -18.78 -9.70 -6.98
CA LYS A 185 -19.18 -8.59 -6.12
C LYS A 185 -20.44 -8.89 -5.34
N GLU A 186 -21.48 -9.40 -6.00
CA GLU A 186 -22.77 -9.68 -5.38
C GLU A 186 -22.68 -10.84 -4.36
N GLU A 187 -21.86 -11.87 -4.63
CA GLU A 187 -21.65 -13.00 -3.73
C GLU A 187 -21.05 -12.56 -2.39
N TYR A 188 -20.03 -11.69 -2.46
CA TYR A 188 -19.30 -11.20 -1.28
C TYR A 188 -19.76 -9.82 -0.81
N GLN A 189 -20.69 -9.17 -1.53
CA GLN A 189 -21.06 -7.77 -1.31
C GLN A 189 -19.85 -6.86 -1.18
N THR A 190 -18.85 -7.06 -2.05
CA THR A 190 -17.55 -6.39 -2.00
C THR A 190 -17.71 -4.89 -2.18
N THR A 191 -17.23 -4.14 -1.20
CA THR A 191 -17.28 -2.66 -1.19
C THR A 191 -15.95 -2.04 -1.58
N HIS A 192 -14.83 -2.71 -1.28
CA HIS A 192 -13.48 -2.20 -1.55
C HIS A 192 -12.55 -3.32 -2.00
N VAL A 193 -11.59 -2.96 -2.85
CA VAL A 193 -10.53 -3.84 -3.33
C VAL A 193 -9.20 -3.33 -2.82
N ILE A 194 -8.43 -4.20 -2.17
CA ILE A 194 -7.07 -3.95 -1.70
C ILE A 194 -6.12 -4.62 -2.67
N LEU A 195 -5.14 -3.89 -3.15
CA LEU A 195 -4.03 -4.39 -3.96
C LEU A 195 -2.79 -4.49 -3.08
N MET A 196 -2.16 -5.65 -3.06
CA MET A 196 -1.01 -5.90 -2.21
C MET A 196 0.00 -6.80 -2.91
N ASP A 197 1.29 -6.43 -2.88
CA ASP A 197 2.38 -7.26 -3.39
C ASP A 197 2.52 -8.57 -2.60
N ASP A 198 3.02 -9.62 -3.25
CA ASP A 198 3.19 -10.95 -2.66
C ASP A 198 4.36 -11.03 -1.67
N ASP A 199 5.35 -10.16 -1.80
CA ASP A 199 6.59 -10.15 -1.04
C ASP A 199 6.65 -9.10 0.08
N VAL A 200 5.54 -8.44 0.37
CA VAL A 200 5.41 -7.63 1.60
C VAL A 200 5.33 -8.52 2.83
N GLU A 201 5.72 -8.00 3.97
CA GLU A 201 5.38 -8.58 5.27
C GLU A 201 4.13 -7.88 5.82
N LEU A 202 2.99 -8.57 5.72
CA LEU A 202 1.71 -8.10 6.24
C LEU A 202 1.63 -8.31 7.76
N GLN A 203 1.08 -7.31 8.46
CA GLN A 203 0.45 -7.46 9.77
C GLN A 203 -1.06 -7.35 9.61
N THR A 204 -1.81 -8.34 10.08
CA THR A 204 -3.27 -8.41 9.88
C THR A 204 -4.04 -7.28 10.55
N GLU A 205 -3.42 -6.63 11.55
CA GLU A 205 -3.92 -5.41 12.19
C GLU A 205 -4.09 -4.26 11.21
N SER A 206 -3.28 -4.18 10.15
CA SER A 206 -3.46 -3.20 9.07
C SER A 206 -4.80 -3.38 8.35
N LEU A 207 -5.19 -4.62 8.08
CA LEU A 207 -6.51 -4.95 7.52
C LEU A 207 -7.65 -4.60 8.49
N GLY A 208 -7.45 -4.85 9.79
CA GLY A 208 -8.44 -4.51 10.81
C GLY A 208 -8.65 -3.01 10.96
N ARG A 209 -7.57 -2.23 10.93
CA ARG A 209 -7.65 -0.75 10.98
C ARG A 209 -8.29 -0.18 9.72
N LEU A 210 -7.96 -0.74 8.54
CA LEU A 210 -8.61 -0.39 7.30
C LEU A 210 -10.12 -0.69 7.35
N TYR A 211 -10.50 -1.89 7.80
CA TYR A 211 -11.91 -2.27 7.96
C TYR A 211 -12.65 -1.31 8.91
N ALA A 212 -12.04 -0.99 10.05
CA ALA A 212 -12.60 -0.05 11.01
C ALA A 212 -12.73 1.36 10.42
N LEU A 213 -11.67 1.88 9.76
CA LEU A 213 -11.73 3.18 9.09
C LEU A 213 -12.92 3.26 8.12
N LEU A 214 -13.04 2.29 7.23
CA LEU A 214 -14.09 2.25 6.21
C LEU A 214 -15.49 2.07 6.81
N SER A 215 -15.61 1.34 7.93
CA SER A 215 -16.91 1.13 8.60
C SER A 215 -17.49 2.41 9.21
N TYR A 216 -16.65 3.38 9.53
CA TYR A 216 -17.04 4.67 10.11
C TYR A 216 -16.70 5.86 9.21
N ILE A 217 -16.26 5.61 7.98
CA ILE A 217 -15.84 6.69 7.09
C ILE A 217 -17.00 7.64 6.77
N ARG A 218 -16.73 8.95 6.82
CA ARG A 218 -17.74 9.97 6.47
C ARG A 218 -18.11 9.87 5.00
N PRO A 219 -19.37 10.19 4.63
CA PRO A 219 -19.83 10.10 3.24
C PRO A 219 -18.95 10.85 2.24
N GLU A 220 -18.46 12.03 2.61
CA GLU A 220 -17.60 12.89 1.78
C GLU A 220 -16.25 12.27 1.43
N TYR A 221 -15.77 11.28 2.21
CA TYR A 221 -14.51 10.58 1.97
C TYR A 221 -14.71 9.13 1.50
N SER A 222 -15.94 8.69 1.32
CA SER A 222 -16.24 7.26 1.09
C SER A 222 -15.76 6.72 -0.25
N LEU A 223 -15.42 7.60 -1.18
CA LEU A 223 -14.87 7.24 -2.50
C LEU A 223 -13.37 7.49 -2.60
N GLU A 224 -12.72 7.96 -1.55
CA GLU A 224 -11.28 8.18 -1.56
C GLU A 224 -10.50 6.85 -1.53
N ALA A 225 -9.34 6.85 -2.19
CA ALA A 225 -8.40 5.76 -2.07
C ALA A 225 -7.69 5.79 -0.71
N ILE A 226 -7.27 4.63 -0.22
CA ILE A 226 -6.47 4.52 1.00
C ILE A 226 -5.07 4.03 0.64
N ALA A 227 -4.05 4.80 1.00
CA ALA A 227 -2.65 4.41 0.85
C ALA A 227 -2.11 3.77 2.14
N GLY A 228 -1.59 2.55 2.02
CA GLY A 228 -0.86 1.91 3.11
C GLY A 228 0.60 2.34 3.11
N ARG A 229 1.12 2.68 4.29
CA ARG A 229 2.53 3.07 4.47
C ARG A 229 3.46 1.91 4.17
N MET A 230 4.57 2.19 3.50
CA MET A 230 5.63 1.22 3.28
C MET A 230 6.75 1.46 4.28
N PHE A 231 7.05 0.46 5.09
CA PHE A 231 8.22 0.41 5.95
C PHE A 231 9.28 -0.50 5.34
N ARG A 232 10.54 -0.26 5.68
CA ARG A 232 11.66 -1.06 5.21
C ARG A 232 11.72 -2.41 5.93
N LEU A 233 12.04 -3.49 5.22
CA LEU A 233 12.30 -4.81 5.83
C LEU A 233 13.65 -4.86 6.55
N ASP A 234 14.65 -4.18 6.03
CA ASP A 234 16.02 -4.15 6.54
C ASP A 234 16.20 -3.21 7.75
N ARG A 235 15.32 -2.20 7.87
CA ARG A 235 15.25 -1.25 9.00
C ARG A 235 13.79 -1.04 9.36
N ARG A 236 13.25 -1.88 10.20
CA ARG A 236 11.80 -2.01 10.43
C ARG A 236 11.13 -0.77 11.02
N GLU A 237 11.88 0.06 11.73
CA GLU A 237 11.46 1.37 12.26
C GLU A 237 11.44 2.47 11.20
N SER A 238 12.11 2.26 10.07
CA SER A 238 12.22 3.25 9.02
C SER A 238 11.05 3.17 8.04
N GLN A 239 10.25 4.23 7.99
CA GLN A 239 9.24 4.41 6.95
C GLN A 239 9.93 4.75 5.63
N TYR A 240 9.73 3.94 4.59
CA TYR A 240 10.23 4.26 3.25
C TYR A 240 9.40 5.37 2.62
N THR A 241 8.07 5.20 2.61
CA THR A 241 7.13 6.22 2.14
C THR A 241 5.73 5.99 2.71
N ALA A 242 4.94 7.04 2.86
CA ALA A 242 3.53 6.94 3.26
C ALA A 242 2.59 6.95 2.05
N ALA A 243 2.95 7.67 1.01
CA ALA A 243 2.31 7.79 -0.29
C ALA A 243 3.26 8.53 -1.23
N GLU A 244 2.88 8.75 -2.47
CA GLU A 244 3.77 9.27 -3.48
C GLU A 244 3.13 10.39 -4.30
N ILE A 245 3.99 11.20 -4.91
CA ILE A 245 3.65 12.28 -5.83
C ILE A 245 4.39 12.00 -7.13
N TRP A 246 3.69 12.07 -8.25
CA TRP A 246 4.28 12.00 -9.56
C TRP A 246 4.88 13.35 -9.97
N ASN A 247 6.09 13.34 -10.43
CA ASN A 247 6.80 14.54 -10.89
C ASN A 247 7.51 14.24 -12.22
N GLY A 248 6.72 13.91 -13.23
CA GLY A 248 7.20 13.74 -14.59
C GLY A 248 8.19 12.60 -14.82
N GLY A 249 8.19 11.60 -13.97
CA GLY A 249 9.08 10.44 -14.04
C GLY A 249 10.04 10.32 -12.87
N ASP A 250 10.07 11.32 -11.99
CA ASP A 250 10.66 11.23 -10.67
C ASP A 250 9.55 11.05 -9.63
N LEU A 251 9.76 10.16 -8.67
CA LEU A 251 8.84 9.95 -7.57
C LEU A 251 9.27 10.80 -6.37
N ARG A 252 8.34 11.60 -5.84
CA ARG A 252 8.53 12.25 -4.55
C ARG A 252 7.76 11.48 -3.49
N HIS A 253 8.48 10.94 -2.53
CA HIS A 253 7.94 10.15 -1.44
C HIS A 253 7.46 11.04 -0.29
N ILE A 254 6.28 10.80 0.25
CA ILE A 254 5.78 11.45 1.46
C ILE A 254 6.40 10.77 2.68
N GLY A 255 7.07 11.56 3.54
CA GLY A 255 7.75 11.04 4.72
C GLY A 255 8.88 10.05 4.39
N TRP A 256 9.68 10.38 3.38
CA TRP A 256 10.71 9.50 2.84
C TRP A 256 11.79 9.15 3.85
N ASN A 257 12.02 7.86 4.02
CA ASN A 257 13.12 7.24 4.77
C ASN A 257 13.23 7.74 6.22
N GLN A 258 12.08 8.09 6.83
CA GLN A 258 12.03 8.59 8.19
C GLN A 258 12.15 7.46 9.22
N ASP A 259 13.03 7.63 10.18
CA ASP A 259 13.13 6.76 11.36
C ASP A 259 12.00 7.08 12.34
N MET A 260 10.98 6.23 12.40
CA MET A 260 9.80 6.41 13.23
C MET A 260 10.03 5.94 14.69
N SER A 261 11.23 5.54 15.06
CA SER A 261 11.62 5.36 16.46
C SER A 261 12.00 6.69 17.11
N LEU A 262 12.34 7.70 16.31
CA LEU A 262 12.67 9.04 16.77
C LEU A 262 11.41 9.86 16.97
N GLU A 263 11.29 10.44 18.15
CA GLU A 263 10.10 11.21 18.53
C GLU A 263 9.85 12.45 17.64
N GLU A 264 10.91 13.09 17.18
CA GLU A 264 10.86 14.26 16.30
C GLU A 264 10.21 13.97 14.94
N ASN A 265 10.23 12.69 14.49
CA ASN A 265 9.62 12.27 13.22
C ASN A 265 8.13 11.90 13.37
N LEU A 266 7.61 11.75 14.59
CA LEU A 266 6.23 11.34 14.81
C LEU A 266 5.17 12.35 14.33
N PRO A 267 5.39 13.69 14.40
CA PRO A 267 4.44 14.67 13.86
C PRO A 267 4.22 14.49 12.34
N SER A 268 5.24 14.09 11.59
CA SER A 268 5.14 13.87 10.14
C SER A 268 4.24 12.69 9.73
N MET A 269 3.82 11.86 10.69
CA MET A 269 2.83 10.80 10.44
C MET A 269 1.48 11.33 9.98
N ASN A 270 1.16 12.60 10.25
CA ASN A 270 -0.09 13.21 9.82
C ASN A 270 0.04 13.94 8.48
N GLU A 271 1.26 14.04 7.94
CA GLU A 271 1.51 14.73 6.69
C GLU A 271 1.09 13.84 5.51
N ASN A 272 0.14 14.33 4.74
CA ASN A 272 -0.28 13.75 3.46
C ASN A 272 -0.43 14.82 2.37
N GLU A 273 0.11 16.01 2.62
CA GLU A 273 -0.05 17.15 1.72
C GLU A 273 0.58 16.87 0.37
N GLY A 274 -0.25 16.99 -0.67
CA GLY A 274 0.15 16.76 -2.04
C GLY A 274 0.29 15.30 -2.43
N ALA A 275 -0.05 14.32 -1.57
CA ALA A 275 -0.08 12.92 -1.95
C ALA A 275 -1.07 12.68 -3.09
N GLU A 276 -0.66 11.98 -4.14
CA GLU A 276 -1.46 11.72 -5.34
C GLU A 276 -1.88 10.26 -5.46
N TYR A 277 -1.06 9.32 -4.95
CA TYR A 277 -1.37 7.89 -5.00
C TYR A 277 -0.63 7.09 -3.93
N GLY A 278 -1.11 5.87 -3.68
CA GLY A 278 -0.44 4.84 -2.90
C GLY A 278 0.06 3.72 -3.79
N GLY A 279 1.30 3.26 -3.58
CA GLY A 279 1.84 2.12 -4.32
C GLY A 279 1.09 0.81 -3.99
N TRP A 280 1.10 -0.13 -4.92
CA TRP A 280 0.37 -1.40 -4.77
C TRP A 280 1.07 -2.42 -3.85
N TRP A 281 2.08 -1.98 -3.08
CA TRP A 281 2.45 -2.75 -1.89
C TRP A 281 1.30 -2.83 -0.88
N PHE A 282 0.42 -1.82 -0.81
CA PHE A 282 -0.86 -1.83 -0.10
C PHE A 282 -1.68 -0.58 -0.49
N ALA A 283 -2.58 -0.72 -1.43
CA ALA A 283 -3.52 0.34 -1.81
C ALA A 283 -4.96 -0.18 -1.81
N CYS A 284 -5.90 0.61 -1.32
CA CYS A 284 -7.31 0.23 -1.27
C CYS A 284 -8.15 1.22 -2.08
N TYR A 285 -8.99 0.67 -2.95
CA TYR A 285 -9.88 1.44 -3.83
C TYR A 285 -11.33 1.04 -3.61
N PRO A 286 -12.29 1.99 -3.66
CA PRO A 286 -13.72 1.68 -3.64
C PRO A 286 -14.11 0.86 -4.87
N MET A 287 -15.02 -0.11 -4.67
CA MET A 287 -15.49 -0.99 -5.74
C MET A 287 -16.10 -0.20 -6.91
N GLU A 288 -16.77 0.92 -6.62
CA GLU A 288 -17.35 1.79 -7.64
C GLU A 288 -16.31 2.30 -8.66
N PHE A 289 -15.11 2.60 -8.21
CA PHE A 289 -14.00 3.00 -9.09
C PHE A 289 -13.45 1.79 -9.86
N VAL A 290 -13.24 0.65 -9.17
CA VAL A 290 -12.66 -0.57 -9.77
C VAL A 290 -13.56 -1.12 -10.89
N GLU A 291 -14.88 -1.06 -10.74
CA GLU A 291 -15.83 -1.53 -11.75
C GLU A 291 -15.71 -0.77 -13.09
N LYS A 292 -15.43 0.52 -13.01
CA LYS A 292 -15.38 1.43 -14.16
C LYS A 292 -14.00 1.55 -14.78
N ASN A 293 -12.96 1.17 -14.05
CA ASN A 293 -11.58 1.45 -14.40
C ASN A 293 -10.73 0.18 -14.35
N ARG A 294 -9.99 -0.06 -15.42
CA ARG A 294 -8.97 -1.11 -15.50
C ARG A 294 -7.60 -0.49 -15.66
N PRO A 295 -6.57 -1.01 -14.96
CA PRO A 295 -5.20 -0.55 -15.17
C PRO A 295 -4.75 -0.68 -16.63
N LEU A 296 -3.88 0.20 -17.07
CA LEU A 296 -3.21 0.02 -18.35
C LEU A 296 -2.29 -1.20 -18.30
N PRO A 297 -2.16 -1.98 -19.41
CA PRO A 297 -1.39 -3.21 -19.43
C PRO A 297 0.12 -2.94 -19.50
N PHE A 298 0.66 -2.26 -18.51
CA PHE A 298 2.05 -1.85 -18.42
C PHE A 298 3.03 -3.00 -18.23
N PHE A 299 2.55 -4.12 -17.77
CA PHE A 299 3.28 -5.33 -17.39
C PHE A 299 4.03 -5.17 -16.07
N LEU A 300 4.96 -4.21 -15.96
CA LEU A 300 5.73 -3.89 -14.76
C LEU A 300 5.90 -2.36 -14.65
N HIS A 301 5.84 -1.84 -13.45
CA HIS A 301 6.07 -0.44 -13.05
C HIS A 301 5.10 0.60 -13.65
N CYS A 302 4.84 1.64 -12.91
CA CYS A 302 3.94 2.75 -13.21
C CYS A 302 2.45 2.37 -13.37
N ASP A 303 2.06 1.14 -13.15
CA ASP A 303 0.67 0.71 -13.12
C ASP A 303 -0.08 1.27 -11.92
N ASP A 304 0.54 1.28 -10.76
CA ASP A 304 0.07 1.93 -9.53
C ASP A 304 0.00 3.45 -9.67
N VAL A 305 1.01 4.05 -10.29
CA VAL A 305 1.07 5.49 -10.59
C VAL A 305 -0.12 5.89 -11.48
N GLU A 306 -0.24 5.26 -12.64
CA GLU A 306 -1.29 5.56 -13.63
C GLU A 306 -2.70 5.37 -13.05
N TYR A 307 -2.91 4.28 -12.33
CA TYR A 307 -4.21 3.96 -11.74
C TYR A 307 -4.59 4.91 -10.61
N GLY A 308 -3.62 5.29 -9.78
CA GLY A 308 -3.82 6.25 -8.70
C GLY A 308 -4.06 7.67 -9.21
N LEU A 309 -3.30 8.14 -10.20
CA LEU A 309 -3.53 9.44 -10.86
C LEU A 309 -4.90 9.48 -11.56
N ARG A 310 -5.33 8.38 -12.16
CA ARG A 310 -6.68 8.25 -12.76
C ARG A 310 -7.78 8.31 -11.71
N HIS A 311 -7.57 7.74 -10.53
CA HIS A 311 -8.52 7.86 -9.44
C HIS A 311 -8.69 9.34 -9.04
N GLY A 312 -7.58 10.07 -8.98
CA GLY A 312 -7.56 11.47 -8.56
C GLY A 312 -7.79 11.64 -7.05
N GLY A 313 -7.74 12.86 -6.60
CA GLY A 313 -7.87 13.16 -5.16
C GLY A 313 -6.59 12.86 -4.36
N THR A 314 -6.65 13.14 -3.07
CA THR A 314 -5.56 12.85 -2.14
C THR A 314 -5.90 11.60 -1.36
N PRO A 315 -5.12 10.51 -1.46
CA PRO A 315 -5.42 9.29 -0.76
C PRO A 315 -5.39 9.50 0.76
N ILE A 316 -6.28 8.82 1.47
CA ILE A 316 -6.24 8.80 2.93
C ILE A 316 -5.04 7.96 3.38
N ILE A 317 -4.23 8.54 4.25
CA ILE A 317 -3.10 7.90 4.90
C ILE A 317 -3.40 7.85 6.40
N LEU A 318 -3.43 6.65 6.97
CA LEU A 318 -3.69 6.48 8.38
C LEU A 318 -2.55 5.72 9.06
N ASN A 319 -2.15 6.20 10.24
CA ASN A 319 -1.16 5.49 11.05
C ASN A 319 -1.64 4.08 11.40
N GLY A 320 -0.75 3.10 11.18
CA GLY A 320 -1.00 1.69 11.44
C GLY A 320 -1.72 0.93 10.31
N ILE A 321 -2.03 1.57 9.18
CA ILE A 321 -2.30 0.88 7.92
C ILE A 321 -0.99 0.86 7.14
N GLN A 322 -0.27 -0.27 7.21
CA GLN A 322 1.12 -0.35 6.76
C GLN A 322 1.57 -1.78 6.47
N VAL A 323 2.62 -1.88 5.67
CA VAL A 323 3.34 -3.12 5.38
C VAL A 323 4.85 -2.89 5.44
N TRP A 324 5.62 -3.97 5.56
CA TRP A 324 7.07 -3.96 5.41
C TRP A 324 7.44 -4.58 4.08
N HIS A 325 8.30 -3.91 3.34
CA HIS A 325 8.68 -4.30 1.99
C HIS A 325 10.17 -4.08 1.75
N GLU A 326 10.75 -4.85 0.84
CA GLU A 326 12.10 -4.61 0.35
C GLU A 326 12.12 -3.36 -0.53
N THR A 327 13.11 -2.48 -0.34
CA THR A 327 13.20 -1.24 -1.12
C THR A 327 13.69 -1.47 -2.54
N TYR A 328 13.33 -0.58 -3.46
CA TYR A 328 13.68 -0.68 -4.87
C TYR A 328 15.19 -0.60 -5.16
N GLU A 329 15.98 -0.10 -4.21
CA GLU A 329 17.45 -0.02 -4.30
C GLU A 329 18.10 -1.37 -4.60
N TYR A 330 17.49 -2.46 -4.16
CA TYR A 330 17.98 -3.84 -4.33
C TYR A 330 17.45 -4.53 -5.60
N ARG A 331 16.56 -3.91 -6.37
CA ARG A 331 15.87 -4.54 -7.50
C ARG A 331 16.26 -4.01 -8.88
N GLN A 332 17.41 -3.35 -8.99
CA GLN A 332 17.82 -2.74 -10.25
C GLN A 332 18.18 -3.80 -11.30
N SER A 333 17.54 -3.73 -12.46
CA SER A 333 17.84 -4.53 -13.63
C SER A 333 17.74 -3.67 -14.89
N PRO A 334 18.65 -3.82 -15.87
CA PRO A 334 18.53 -3.07 -17.10
C PRO A 334 17.21 -3.22 -17.85
N VAL A 335 16.54 -4.36 -17.72
CA VAL A 335 15.21 -4.59 -18.35
C VAL A 335 14.13 -3.74 -17.70
N ILE A 336 14.24 -3.43 -16.41
CA ILE A 336 13.32 -2.52 -15.71
C ILE A 336 13.36 -1.12 -16.33
N VAL A 337 14.54 -0.64 -16.74
CA VAL A 337 14.69 0.66 -17.42
C VAL A 337 13.83 0.79 -18.67
N TYR A 338 13.56 -0.31 -19.38
CA TYR A 338 12.62 -0.30 -20.50
C TYR A 338 11.20 0.07 -20.04
N TYR A 339 10.70 -0.58 -19.00
CA TYR A 339 9.36 -0.33 -18.47
C TYR A 339 9.28 1.06 -17.85
N ASP A 340 10.25 1.45 -17.01
CA ASP A 340 10.32 2.79 -16.41
C ASP A 340 10.31 3.88 -17.49
N THR A 341 10.99 3.66 -18.61
CA THR A 341 11.02 4.66 -19.68
C THR A 341 9.70 4.68 -20.45
N ARG A 342 9.23 3.52 -20.93
CA ARG A 342 8.01 3.46 -21.76
C ARG A 342 6.78 3.93 -20.98
N ASN A 343 6.61 3.41 -19.75
CA ASN A 343 5.41 3.64 -18.97
C ASN A 343 5.38 5.07 -18.43
N MET A 344 6.52 5.59 -17.94
CA MET A 344 6.68 7.00 -17.57
C MET A 344 6.22 7.95 -18.69
N LEU A 345 6.63 7.68 -19.94
CA LEU A 345 6.26 8.52 -21.08
C LEU A 345 4.75 8.49 -21.34
N PHE A 346 4.08 7.33 -21.16
CA PHE A 346 2.63 7.25 -21.23
C PHE A 346 1.95 7.99 -20.09
N VAL A 347 2.43 7.83 -18.84
CA VAL A 347 1.88 8.55 -17.68
C VAL A 347 1.99 10.07 -17.90
N ASN A 348 3.16 10.56 -18.31
CA ASN A 348 3.34 12.00 -18.60
C ASN A 348 2.41 12.47 -19.71
N GLN A 349 2.25 11.70 -20.79
CA GLN A 349 1.34 12.08 -21.87
C GLN A 349 -0.10 12.23 -21.37
N LEU A 350 -0.53 11.40 -20.44
CA LEU A 350 -1.91 11.38 -19.94
C LEU A 350 -2.17 12.43 -18.85
N TYR A 351 -1.21 12.65 -17.96
CA TYR A 351 -1.42 13.42 -16.73
C TYR A 351 -0.55 14.68 -16.63
N GLU A 352 0.58 14.73 -17.34
CA GLU A 352 1.55 15.83 -17.32
C GLU A 352 1.91 16.29 -18.76
N PRO A 353 0.92 16.66 -19.59
CA PRO A 353 1.14 16.93 -21.02
C PRO A 353 2.07 18.12 -21.29
N GLN A 354 2.35 18.98 -20.28
CA GLN A 354 3.31 20.06 -20.35
C GLN A 354 4.77 19.58 -20.33
N ILE A 355 5.04 18.34 -19.94
CA ILE A 355 6.39 17.77 -19.88
C ILE A 355 6.87 17.41 -21.28
N ASP A 356 8.04 17.92 -21.64
CA ASP A 356 8.73 17.52 -22.88
C ASP A 356 9.32 16.11 -22.71
N ASN A 357 8.52 15.11 -23.02
CA ASN A 357 8.88 13.70 -22.98
C ASN A 357 10.13 13.37 -23.81
N LEU A 358 10.36 14.08 -24.94
CA LEU A 358 11.54 13.86 -25.79
C LEU A 358 12.80 14.33 -25.07
N LYS A 359 12.77 15.52 -24.49
CA LYS A 359 13.89 16.11 -23.75
C LYS A 359 14.22 15.25 -22.51
N LEU A 360 13.21 14.85 -21.76
CA LEU A 360 13.37 13.99 -20.57
C LEU A 360 14.03 12.66 -20.94
N TRP A 361 13.55 12.01 -21.99
CA TRP A 361 14.13 10.78 -22.50
C TRP A 361 15.58 10.96 -22.97
N GLN A 362 15.89 12.05 -23.70
CA GLN A 362 17.26 12.34 -24.13
C GLN A 362 18.23 12.49 -22.96
N GLN A 363 17.82 13.20 -21.90
CA GLN A 363 18.61 13.34 -20.68
C GLN A 363 18.88 11.97 -20.02
N LYS A 364 17.87 11.11 -19.93
CA LYS A 364 17.99 9.76 -19.38
C LYS A 364 18.95 8.88 -20.19
N VAL A 365 18.87 8.92 -21.52
CA VAL A 365 19.78 8.18 -22.41
C VAL A 365 21.23 8.67 -22.27
N LEU A 366 21.42 10.00 -22.21
CA LEU A 366 22.76 10.58 -22.02
C LEU A 366 23.36 10.20 -20.68
N LEU A 367 22.58 10.24 -19.59
CA LEU A 367 23.01 9.81 -18.26
C LEU A 367 23.50 8.35 -18.24
N TYR A 368 22.75 7.42 -18.83
CA TYR A 368 23.19 6.02 -18.92
C TYR A 368 24.45 5.85 -19.77
N ARG A 369 24.62 6.67 -20.82
CA ARG A 369 25.83 6.67 -21.66
C ARG A 369 27.05 7.18 -20.90
N GLU A 370 26.93 8.28 -20.18
CA GLU A 370 27.98 8.86 -19.34
C GLU A 370 28.43 7.91 -18.23
N ARG A 371 27.50 7.12 -17.68
CA ARG A 371 27.77 6.08 -16.69
C ARG A 371 28.28 4.76 -17.29
N GLU A 372 28.42 4.69 -18.61
CA GLU A 372 28.79 3.48 -19.35
C GLU A 372 27.80 2.30 -19.16
N GLU A 373 26.57 2.61 -18.74
CA GLU A 373 25.48 1.64 -18.54
C GLU A 373 24.80 1.30 -19.87
N TYR A 374 25.54 0.75 -20.83
CA TYR A 374 25.08 0.53 -22.20
C TYR A 374 23.86 -0.39 -22.35
N LYS A 375 23.58 -1.26 -21.37
CA LYS A 375 22.36 -2.07 -21.35
C LYS A 375 21.14 -1.21 -21.00
N SER A 376 21.24 -0.37 -19.97
CA SER A 376 20.22 0.59 -19.54
C SER A 376 19.94 1.61 -20.61
N GLU A 377 20.97 2.20 -21.25
CA GLU A 377 20.83 3.07 -22.42
C GLU A 377 19.98 2.43 -23.52
N ARG A 378 20.28 1.18 -23.86
CA ARG A 378 19.53 0.44 -24.88
C ARG A 378 18.07 0.23 -24.50
N MET A 379 17.80 -0.12 -23.25
CA MET A 379 16.44 -0.32 -22.77
C MET A 379 15.64 0.98 -22.78
N ALA A 380 16.24 2.10 -22.40
CA ALA A 380 15.62 3.42 -22.51
C ALA A 380 15.26 3.78 -23.98
N ILE A 381 16.13 3.43 -24.93
CA ILE A 381 15.86 3.66 -26.37
C ILE A 381 14.71 2.78 -26.86
N TYR A 382 14.64 1.51 -26.42
CA TYR A 382 13.54 0.62 -26.77
C TYR A 382 12.23 1.06 -26.11
N GLY A 383 12.28 1.57 -24.87
CA GLY A 383 11.13 2.16 -24.19
C GLY A 383 10.50 3.28 -25.01
N MET A 384 11.30 4.27 -25.45
CA MET A 384 10.83 5.35 -26.31
C MET A 384 10.29 4.85 -27.67
N ARG A 385 11.00 3.93 -28.32
CA ARG A 385 10.52 3.33 -29.58
C ARG A 385 9.12 2.73 -29.44
N ASP A 386 8.86 2.04 -28.34
CA ASP A 386 7.62 1.32 -28.14
C ASP A 386 6.51 2.24 -27.59
N TYR A 387 6.85 3.28 -26.84
CA TYR A 387 5.95 4.39 -26.50
C TYR A 387 5.39 5.07 -27.78
N LEU A 388 6.25 5.36 -28.76
CA LEU A 388 5.85 6.01 -30.02
C LEU A 388 4.89 5.18 -30.88
N LYS A 389 4.65 3.91 -30.54
CA LYS A 389 3.62 3.08 -31.18
C LYS A 389 2.20 3.34 -30.66
N GLY A 390 2.08 4.07 -29.55
CA GLY A 390 0.83 4.49 -28.94
C GLY A 390 0.16 3.43 -28.04
N LEU A 391 -0.91 3.86 -27.37
CA LEU A 391 -1.67 3.03 -26.42
C LEU A 391 -2.34 1.82 -27.08
N ASP A 392 -2.83 1.97 -28.32
CA ASP A 392 -3.44 0.85 -29.06
C ASP A 392 -2.47 -0.33 -29.23
N TRP A 393 -1.20 -0.04 -29.45
CA TRP A 393 -0.17 -1.07 -29.55
C TRP A 393 0.09 -1.68 -28.17
N LEU A 394 0.17 -0.86 -27.13
CA LEU A 394 0.36 -1.33 -25.75
C LEU A 394 -0.74 -2.31 -25.33
N CYS A 395 -1.99 -2.03 -25.65
CA CYS A 395 -3.13 -2.88 -25.33
C CYS A 395 -3.19 -4.20 -26.09
N LYS A 396 -2.44 -4.33 -27.19
CA LYS A 396 -2.48 -5.51 -28.09
C LYS A 396 -1.23 -6.37 -28.04
N ILE A 397 -0.17 -5.90 -27.36
CA ILE A 397 1.13 -6.59 -27.35
C ILE A 397 1.08 -7.83 -26.42
N ASP A 398 1.70 -8.92 -26.87
CA ASP A 398 2.09 -10.02 -26.03
C ASP A 398 3.27 -9.59 -25.15
N ALA A 399 2.95 -9.17 -23.91
CA ALA A 399 3.91 -8.55 -23.02
C ALA A 399 4.94 -9.55 -22.47
N GLU A 400 4.57 -10.80 -22.22
CA GLU A 400 5.49 -11.85 -21.77
C GLU A 400 6.54 -12.16 -22.86
N LYS A 401 6.09 -12.31 -24.08
CA LYS A 401 6.98 -12.55 -25.23
C LYS A 401 7.91 -11.35 -25.49
N LEU A 402 7.40 -10.12 -25.31
CA LEU A 402 8.21 -8.91 -25.38
C LEU A 402 9.27 -8.92 -24.28
N HIS A 403 8.89 -9.22 -23.04
CA HIS A 403 9.79 -9.29 -21.90
C HIS A 403 10.94 -10.30 -22.16
N GLY A 404 10.60 -11.50 -22.62
CA GLY A 404 11.60 -12.51 -23.01
C GLY A 404 12.58 -12.01 -24.08
N LYS A 405 12.09 -11.27 -25.09
CA LYS A 405 12.95 -10.68 -26.12
C LYS A 405 13.90 -9.59 -25.57
N LEU A 406 13.45 -8.77 -24.63
CA LEU A 406 14.28 -7.75 -24.00
C LEU A 406 15.48 -8.36 -23.27
N TRP A 407 15.27 -9.48 -22.55
CA TRP A 407 16.34 -10.24 -21.90
C TRP A 407 17.38 -10.82 -22.87
N MET A 408 16.94 -11.29 -24.03
CA MET A 408 17.82 -11.93 -25.04
C MET A 408 18.56 -10.94 -25.94
N THR A 409 18.26 -9.66 -25.89
CA THR A 409 18.77 -8.67 -26.86
C THR A 409 20.24 -8.34 -26.63
N LYS A 410 21.13 -8.77 -27.55
CA LYS A 410 22.59 -8.56 -27.54
C LYS A 410 23.09 -7.56 -28.61
N ASN A 411 22.29 -7.12 -29.59
CA ASN A 411 22.78 -6.51 -30.80
C ASN A 411 22.88 -4.96 -30.77
N ARG A 412 24.08 -4.40 -30.94
CA ARG A 412 24.38 -2.97 -30.98
C ARG A 412 24.01 -2.28 -32.32
N LYS A 413 24.05 -3.00 -33.43
CA LYS A 413 23.93 -2.38 -34.78
C LYS A 413 22.53 -1.80 -35.08
N SER A 414 21.48 -2.29 -34.44
CA SER A 414 20.13 -1.76 -34.62
C SER A 414 19.86 -0.46 -33.85
N LEU A 415 20.64 -0.17 -32.82
CA LEU A 415 20.41 0.94 -31.91
C LEU A 415 20.52 2.31 -32.59
N ASN A 416 21.60 2.52 -33.35
CA ASN A 416 21.83 3.79 -34.08
C ASN A 416 20.70 4.05 -35.09
N ARG A 417 20.16 3.02 -35.73
CA ARG A 417 19.04 3.14 -36.66
C ARG A 417 17.75 3.57 -35.97
N ILE A 418 17.49 3.05 -34.79
CA ILE A 418 16.33 3.40 -33.94
C ILE A 418 16.48 4.85 -33.46
N LEU A 419 17.63 5.21 -32.86
CA LEU A 419 17.94 6.57 -32.43
C LEU A 419 17.76 7.58 -33.55
N PHE A 420 18.33 7.29 -34.71
CA PHE A 420 18.21 8.17 -35.90
C PHE A 420 16.76 8.31 -36.35
N GLY A 421 15.96 7.24 -36.26
CA GLY A 421 14.54 7.26 -36.60
C GLY A 421 13.72 8.12 -35.62
N ILE A 422 14.02 8.05 -34.34
CA ILE A 422 13.36 8.86 -33.30
C ILE A 422 13.71 10.34 -33.49
N VAL A 423 14.99 10.67 -33.58
CA VAL A 423 15.46 12.06 -33.71
C VAL A 423 14.98 12.71 -35.00
N LYS A 424 14.82 11.98 -36.11
CA LYS A 424 14.30 12.49 -37.38
C LYS A 424 12.76 12.48 -37.50
N GLY A 425 12.03 12.21 -36.40
CA GLY A 425 10.57 12.20 -36.43
C GLY A 425 9.94 11.13 -37.34
N LYS A 426 10.69 10.07 -37.67
CA LYS A 426 10.14 8.92 -38.43
C LYS A 426 9.16 8.07 -37.60
N TYR A 427 9.15 8.26 -36.29
CA TYR A 427 8.20 7.69 -35.37
C TYR A 427 7.38 8.85 -34.76
N THR A 428 6.17 9.01 -35.19
CA THR A 428 5.18 9.91 -34.59
C THR A 428 4.28 9.07 -33.67
N VAL A 429 3.84 9.66 -32.56
CA VAL A 429 2.83 9.03 -31.69
C VAL A 429 1.60 8.75 -32.56
N LYS A 430 1.21 7.50 -32.68
CA LYS A 430 -0.01 7.11 -33.37
C LYS A 430 -1.15 7.11 -32.36
N GLY A 431 -2.08 8.02 -32.53
CA GLY A 431 -3.32 8.11 -31.78
C GLY A 431 -3.40 9.42 -30.98
N GLU A 432 -4.01 10.41 -31.53
CA GLU A 432 -4.88 11.36 -30.86
C GLU A 432 -6.28 10.77 -30.76
#